data_62844d0de57d757df9f8310bb23b1a3a
#
_entry.id   62844d0de57d757df9f8310bb23b1a3a
#
_cell.length_a   1.000
_cell.length_b   1.000
_cell.length_c   1.000
_cell.angle_alpha   90.00
_cell.angle_beta   90.00
_cell.angle_gamma   90.00
#
_symmetry.space_group_name_H-M   'P 1'
#
loop_
_entity.id
_entity.type
_entity.pdbx_description
1 polymer ?
#
loop_
_entity_poly.entity_id
_entity_poly.type
_entity_poly.pdbx_seq_one_letter_code
_entity_poly.pdbx_strand_id
1 'polypeptide(L)'
;METKTMSFRDTIILAMSEEMRRDENVFLMGEDVGVFGGDFGTSVGMLEEFGPERVRDCPISEAAISGAAAGAAMTGLRPIVDMTFMDFSVIAMDNIVNQAAKTRYMFGGKGQVPMTVRCAAGNGVGSAAQHSQSLESWFTHIPGLKVVAPGTPADMKGLLKSSIRANNPVIILEYKSEFNQKGEVPVDPDYTIPLGVGEIKREGTDVTVVTYGKMLRRVVQAAEELAEEGISVEIVDPRTLVPLDKDIIINSVKKTGKVVLVNDAHKTSGYIGEISAIISESEAFDYLDAPIRRCAGEDVPMPYAQNLENAMIPTVESIKDAIRKTYNKE
;
A
#
# COMPACT_ATOMS: atom_id res chain seq x y z
N MET A 1 22.70 -4.47 8.45
CA MET A 1 22.56 -4.54 6.98
C MET A 1 23.00 -3.18 6.43
N GLU A 2 23.78 -3.14 5.37
CA GLU A 2 24.20 -1.89 4.73
C GLU A 2 22.97 -1.23 4.07
N THR A 3 22.83 0.10 4.24
CA THR A 3 21.73 0.88 3.69
C THR A 3 22.23 2.08 2.92
N LYS A 4 21.35 2.63 2.07
CA LYS A 4 21.55 3.88 1.34
C LYS A 4 20.28 4.72 1.43
N THR A 5 20.42 6.01 1.68
CA THR A 5 19.28 6.94 1.66
C THR A 5 18.77 7.12 0.23
N MET A 6 17.50 6.75 -0.02
CA MET A 6 16.85 6.83 -1.33
C MET A 6 15.43 7.39 -1.19
N SER A 7 14.91 7.98 -2.28
CA SER A 7 13.49 8.34 -2.36
C SER A 7 12.62 7.11 -2.61
N PHE A 8 11.33 7.20 -2.31
CA PHE A 8 10.36 6.15 -2.70
C PHE A 8 10.44 5.86 -4.20
N ARG A 9 10.45 6.91 -5.03
CA ARG A 9 10.55 6.80 -6.49
C ARG A 9 11.79 6.03 -6.94
N ASP A 10 12.97 6.44 -6.48
CA ASP A 10 14.22 5.77 -6.85
C ASP A 10 14.24 4.32 -6.37
N THR A 11 13.59 4.05 -5.23
CA THR A 11 13.46 2.71 -4.67
C THR A 11 12.54 1.81 -5.51
N ILE A 12 11.47 2.35 -6.09
CA ILE A 12 10.60 1.63 -7.04
C ILE A 12 11.40 1.21 -8.27
N ILE A 13 12.12 2.17 -8.88
CA ILE A 13 12.98 1.90 -10.04
C ILE A 13 14.01 0.81 -9.70
N LEU A 14 14.70 0.96 -8.57
CA LEU A 14 15.70 -0.01 -8.12
C LEU A 14 15.11 -1.41 -7.96
N ALA A 15 13.98 -1.54 -7.26
CA ALA A 15 13.34 -2.83 -6.99
C ALA A 15 12.90 -3.54 -8.27
N MET A 16 12.28 -2.81 -9.20
CA MET A 16 11.88 -3.36 -10.51
C MET A 16 13.11 -3.77 -11.33
N SER A 17 14.12 -2.91 -11.42
CA SER A 17 15.34 -3.18 -12.17
C SER A 17 16.10 -4.39 -11.63
N GLU A 18 16.22 -4.54 -10.30
CA GLU A 18 16.83 -5.72 -9.69
C GLU A 18 16.07 -7.01 -10.04
N GLU A 19 14.73 -7.01 -10.04
CA GLU A 19 13.93 -8.19 -10.42
C GLU A 19 13.98 -8.47 -11.92
N MET A 20 14.01 -7.45 -12.77
CA MET A 20 14.17 -7.62 -14.21
C MET A 20 15.56 -8.14 -14.60
N ARG A 21 16.62 -7.78 -13.86
CA ARG A 21 17.96 -8.38 -14.06
C ARG A 21 18.01 -9.83 -13.60
N ARG A 22 17.26 -10.17 -12.54
CA ARG A 22 17.21 -11.51 -11.94
C ARG A 22 16.43 -12.51 -12.78
N ASP A 23 15.33 -12.08 -13.42
CA ASP A 23 14.40 -12.96 -14.14
C ASP A 23 14.02 -12.33 -15.50
N GLU A 24 14.35 -13.01 -16.58
CA GLU A 24 14.08 -12.56 -17.94
C GLU A 24 12.57 -12.50 -18.27
N ASN A 25 11.74 -13.22 -17.51
CA ASN A 25 10.29 -13.22 -17.70
C ASN A 25 9.62 -11.98 -17.07
N VAL A 26 10.30 -11.21 -16.25
CA VAL A 26 9.79 -9.98 -15.66
C VAL A 26 9.86 -8.85 -16.69
N PHE A 27 8.75 -8.17 -16.94
CA PHE A 27 8.70 -7.01 -17.83
C PHE A 27 7.71 -5.96 -17.29
N LEU A 28 7.94 -4.70 -17.66
CA LEU A 28 7.09 -3.57 -17.32
C LEU A 28 6.21 -3.20 -18.51
N MET A 29 4.94 -2.93 -18.28
CA MET A 29 4.02 -2.37 -19.25
C MET A 29 3.05 -1.36 -18.63
N GLY A 30 2.70 -0.34 -19.36
CA GLY A 30 1.80 0.73 -18.91
C GLY A 30 1.82 1.91 -19.88
N GLU A 31 1.15 2.97 -19.50
CA GLU A 31 1.14 4.22 -20.25
C GLU A 31 2.41 5.00 -19.94
N ASP A 32 3.10 5.48 -20.99
CA ASP A 32 4.29 6.34 -20.91
C ASP A 32 5.45 5.80 -20.03
N VAL A 33 5.48 4.50 -19.73
CA VAL A 33 6.50 3.88 -18.87
C VAL A 33 7.87 3.80 -19.53
N GLY A 34 7.96 3.88 -20.86
CA GLY A 34 9.19 3.81 -21.64
C GLY A 34 9.86 5.15 -21.80
N VAL A 35 9.49 5.88 -22.86
CA VAL A 35 10.18 7.12 -23.27
C VAL A 35 10.09 8.22 -22.21
N PHE A 36 8.95 8.39 -21.56
CA PHE A 36 8.75 9.39 -20.52
C PHE A 36 9.22 8.93 -19.14
N GLY A 37 9.37 7.62 -18.92
CA GLY A 37 9.75 7.06 -17.62
C GLY A 37 8.62 7.01 -16.59
N GLY A 38 7.37 7.01 -17.07
CA GLY A 38 6.15 7.04 -16.26
C GLY A 38 5.77 8.45 -15.78
N ASP A 39 4.49 8.73 -15.58
CA ASP A 39 3.95 10.04 -15.18
C ASP A 39 4.59 10.61 -13.91
N PHE A 40 5.02 9.74 -13.02
CA PHE A 40 5.69 10.12 -11.76
C PHE A 40 7.20 9.88 -11.79
N GLY A 41 7.77 9.54 -12.95
CA GLY A 41 9.18 9.22 -13.11
C GLY A 41 9.61 7.92 -12.44
N THR A 42 8.70 6.97 -12.29
CA THR A 42 8.92 5.70 -11.57
C THR A 42 9.53 4.60 -12.43
N SER A 43 9.85 4.87 -13.69
CA SER A 43 10.52 3.95 -14.62
C SER A 43 11.62 4.61 -15.46
N VAL A 44 12.08 5.80 -15.06
CA VAL A 44 13.17 6.52 -15.73
C VAL A 44 14.43 5.64 -15.83
N GLY A 45 15.01 5.58 -17.05
CA GLY A 45 16.23 4.80 -17.34
C GLY A 45 16.01 3.31 -17.61
N MET A 46 14.79 2.80 -17.34
CA MET A 46 14.54 1.36 -17.53
C MET A 46 14.43 0.97 -19.01
N LEU A 47 13.91 1.83 -19.88
CA LEU A 47 13.86 1.56 -21.33
C LEU A 47 15.25 1.43 -21.92
N GLU A 48 16.19 2.28 -21.52
CA GLU A 48 17.57 2.25 -21.96
C GLU A 48 18.30 0.99 -21.52
N GLU A 49 18.00 0.49 -20.32
CA GLU A 49 18.64 -0.69 -19.75
C GLU A 49 18.07 -2.00 -20.32
N PHE A 50 16.74 -2.12 -20.40
CA PHE A 50 16.06 -3.38 -20.68
C PHE A 50 15.49 -3.50 -22.10
N GLY A 51 15.42 -2.39 -22.82
CA GLY A 51 14.89 -2.34 -24.19
C GLY A 51 13.36 -2.41 -24.28
N PRO A 52 12.79 -2.13 -25.49
CA PRO A 52 11.35 -2.00 -25.69
C PRO A 52 10.58 -3.33 -25.59
N GLU A 53 11.24 -4.46 -25.67
CA GLU A 53 10.59 -5.77 -25.46
C GLU A 53 10.26 -6.02 -23.99
N ARG A 54 10.97 -5.36 -23.08
CA ARG A 54 10.78 -5.54 -21.64
C ARG A 54 10.27 -4.30 -20.90
N VAL A 55 10.28 -3.13 -21.55
CA VAL A 55 9.65 -1.90 -21.06
C VAL A 55 8.74 -1.40 -22.18
N ARG A 56 7.44 -1.63 -22.03
CA ARG A 56 6.46 -1.50 -23.11
C ARG A 56 5.50 -0.35 -22.87
N ASP A 57 5.63 0.71 -23.68
CA ASP A 57 4.62 1.74 -23.76
C ASP A 57 3.34 1.17 -24.35
N CYS A 58 2.22 1.49 -23.74
CA CYS A 58 0.89 1.09 -24.19
C CYS A 58 0.04 2.35 -24.48
N PRO A 59 -0.86 2.31 -25.45
CA PRO A 59 -1.89 3.32 -25.57
C PRO A 59 -2.79 3.36 -24.33
N ILE A 60 -3.42 4.51 -24.06
CA ILE A 60 -4.39 4.66 -22.97
C ILE A 60 -5.53 3.64 -23.14
N SER A 61 -5.45 2.54 -22.39
CA SER A 61 -6.41 1.43 -22.45
C SER A 61 -6.18 0.45 -21.29
N GLU A 62 -6.56 0.81 -20.09
CA GLU A 62 -6.26 0.05 -18.86
C GLU A 62 -6.89 -1.36 -18.89
N ALA A 63 -8.05 -1.50 -19.54
CA ALA A 63 -8.66 -2.82 -19.77
C ALA A 63 -7.78 -3.70 -20.68
N ALA A 64 -7.22 -3.14 -21.77
CA ALA A 64 -6.33 -3.89 -22.66
C ALA A 64 -5.00 -4.21 -21.98
N ILE A 65 -4.41 -3.25 -21.26
CA ILE A 65 -3.16 -3.42 -20.53
C ILE A 65 -3.29 -4.54 -19.50
N SER A 66 -4.30 -4.47 -18.65
CA SER A 66 -4.53 -5.49 -17.59
C SER A 66 -4.88 -6.86 -18.16
N GLY A 67 -5.67 -6.91 -19.25
CA GLY A 67 -6.03 -8.16 -19.92
C GLY A 67 -4.83 -8.82 -20.60
N ALA A 68 -4.00 -8.05 -21.29
CA ALA A 68 -2.76 -8.54 -21.91
C ALA A 68 -1.78 -9.04 -20.85
N ALA A 69 -1.64 -8.30 -19.74
CA ALA A 69 -0.82 -8.72 -18.61
C ALA A 69 -1.29 -10.03 -17.98
N ALA A 70 -2.60 -10.16 -17.72
CA ALA A 70 -3.17 -11.39 -17.17
C ALA A 70 -2.92 -12.59 -18.12
N GLY A 71 -3.11 -12.41 -19.44
CA GLY A 71 -2.81 -13.43 -20.45
C GLY A 71 -1.33 -13.80 -20.49
N ALA A 72 -0.44 -12.82 -20.48
CA ALA A 72 1.02 -13.04 -20.44
C ALA A 72 1.43 -13.78 -19.16
N ALA A 73 0.86 -13.42 -18.01
CA ALA A 73 1.13 -14.11 -16.76
C ALA A 73 0.70 -15.58 -16.79
N MET A 74 -0.45 -15.89 -17.40
CA MET A 74 -0.90 -17.28 -17.57
C MET A 74 -0.01 -18.12 -18.47
N THR A 75 0.82 -17.50 -19.33
CA THR A 75 1.80 -18.19 -20.20
C THR A 75 3.21 -18.27 -19.60
N GLY A 76 3.40 -17.82 -18.37
CA GLY A 76 4.67 -17.94 -17.64
C GLY A 76 5.50 -16.67 -17.54
N LEU A 77 5.06 -15.56 -18.15
CA LEU A 77 5.69 -14.26 -17.95
C LEU A 77 5.27 -13.63 -16.60
N ARG A 78 6.00 -12.62 -16.16
CA ARG A 78 5.77 -11.90 -14.89
C ARG A 78 5.60 -10.40 -15.14
N PRO A 79 4.45 -9.96 -15.61
CA PRO A 79 4.21 -8.55 -15.90
C PRO A 79 4.14 -7.71 -14.62
N ILE A 80 4.81 -6.58 -14.67
CA ILE A 80 4.60 -5.43 -13.81
C ILE A 80 3.72 -4.47 -14.60
N VAL A 81 2.53 -4.17 -14.11
CA VAL A 81 1.57 -3.30 -14.75
C VAL A 81 1.55 -1.96 -14.03
N ASP A 82 1.80 -0.87 -14.74
CA ASP A 82 1.61 0.48 -14.21
C ASP A 82 0.21 0.98 -14.61
N MET A 83 -0.64 1.20 -13.61
CA MET A 83 -2.00 1.75 -13.80
C MET A 83 -2.03 3.26 -13.70
N THR A 84 -0.88 3.93 -13.65
CA THR A 84 -0.72 5.37 -13.46
C THR A 84 -1.39 5.86 -12.19
N PHE A 85 -2.73 5.97 -12.16
CA PHE A 85 -3.52 6.29 -10.97
C PHE A 85 -4.37 5.09 -10.54
N MET A 86 -4.54 4.92 -9.23
CA MET A 86 -5.44 3.90 -8.71
C MET A 86 -6.87 4.07 -9.22
N ASP A 87 -7.28 5.30 -9.46
CA ASP A 87 -8.57 5.68 -10.02
C ASP A 87 -8.84 4.99 -11.37
N PHE A 88 -7.82 4.80 -12.20
CA PHE A 88 -7.95 4.18 -13.53
C PHE A 88 -8.07 2.66 -13.47
N SER A 89 -7.68 2.05 -12.37
CA SER A 89 -7.89 0.60 -12.17
C SER A 89 -9.36 0.19 -12.24
N VAL A 90 -10.29 1.13 -12.09
CA VAL A 90 -11.74 0.91 -12.26
C VAL A 90 -12.06 0.41 -13.67
N ILE A 91 -11.36 0.90 -14.70
CA ILE A 91 -11.54 0.46 -16.09
C ILE A 91 -10.96 -0.96 -16.28
N ALA A 92 -9.95 -1.32 -15.50
CA ALA A 92 -9.28 -2.63 -15.54
C ALA A 92 -9.95 -3.71 -14.67
N MET A 93 -11.01 -3.36 -13.93
CA MET A 93 -11.58 -4.21 -12.86
C MET A 93 -11.99 -5.60 -13.33
N ASP A 94 -12.56 -5.77 -14.52
CA ASP A 94 -12.93 -7.12 -15.00
C ASP A 94 -11.69 -8.03 -15.09
N ASN A 95 -10.62 -7.56 -15.71
CA ASN A 95 -9.42 -8.35 -15.89
C ASN A 95 -8.71 -8.65 -14.55
N ILE A 96 -8.74 -7.72 -13.61
CA ILE A 96 -8.14 -7.90 -12.28
C ILE A 96 -9.02 -8.83 -11.44
N VAL A 97 -10.32 -8.57 -11.36
CA VAL A 97 -11.24 -9.21 -10.40
C VAL A 97 -11.77 -10.54 -10.91
N ASN A 98 -12.22 -10.61 -12.17
CA ASN A 98 -12.85 -11.80 -12.73
C ASN A 98 -11.84 -12.75 -13.38
N GLN A 99 -10.78 -12.21 -14.01
CA GLN A 99 -9.80 -13.03 -14.70
C GLN A 99 -8.61 -13.37 -13.77
N ALA A 100 -7.77 -12.41 -13.43
CA ALA A 100 -6.54 -12.66 -12.68
C ALA A 100 -6.79 -13.27 -11.30
N ALA A 101 -7.70 -12.69 -10.51
CA ALA A 101 -7.98 -13.14 -9.14
C ALA A 101 -8.60 -14.55 -9.08
N LYS A 102 -9.38 -14.97 -10.08
CA LYS A 102 -10.15 -16.21 -10.07
C LYS A 102 -9.46 -17.39 -10.77
N THR A 103 -8.53 -17.13 -11.67
CA THR A 103 -7.87 -18.15 -12.50
C THR A 103 -7.32 -19.30 -11.67
N ARG A 104 -6.58 -19.04 -10.58
CA ARG A 104 -6.03 -20.11 -9.75
C ARG A 104 -7.11 -21.04 -9.17
N TYR A 105 -8.20 -20.46 -8.68
CA TYR A 105 -9.32 -21.24 -8.14
C TYR A 105 -10.03 -22.03 -9.23
N MET A 106 -10.37 -21.39 -10.34
CA MET A 106 -11.11 -22.02 -11.45
C MET A 106 -10.34 -23.15 -12.12
N PHE A 107 -9.00 -23.07 -12.15
CA PHE A 107 -8.15 -24.12 -12.69
C PHE A 107 -7.67 -25.13 -11.62
N GLY A 108 -8.39 -25.25 -10.51
CA GLY A 108 -8.11 -26.25 -9.48
C GLY A 108 -6.72 -26.11 -8.82
N GLY A 109 -6.23 -24.88 -8.68
CA GLY A 109 -4.92 -24.57 -8.08
C GLY A 109 -3.72 -24.66 -9.05
N LYS A 110 -3.93 -25.15 -10.29
CA LYS A 110 -2.86 -25.31 -11.29
C LYS A 110 -2.57 -24.03 -12.07
N GLY A 111 -3.57 -23.17 -12.26
CA GLY A 111 -3.39 -21.88 -12.91
C GLY A 111 -2.60 -20.91 -12.01
N GLN A 112 -1.73 -20.12 -12.60
CA GLN A 112 -1.00 -19.04 -11.93
C GLN A 112 -1.14 -17.76 -12.72
N VAL A 113 -1.22 -16.62 -12.02
CA VAL A 113 -1.23 -15.29 -12.63
C VAL A 113 -0.26 -14.40 -11.85
N PRO A 114 1.05 -14.56 -12.07
CA PRO A 114 2.08 -13.76 -11.42
C PRO A 114 2.14 -12.33 -11.98
N MET A 115 1.10 -11.56 -11.72
CA MET A 115 0.95 -10.17 -12.17
C MET A 115 1.04 -9.21 -10.99
N THR A 116 1.90 -8.22 -11.08
CA THR A 116 2.01 -7.13 -10.11
C THR A 116 1.40 -5.87 -10.70
N VAL A 117 0.35 -5.35 -10.08
CA VAL A 117 -0.33 -4.12 -10.51
C VAL A 117 0.08 -2.99 -9.57
N ARG A 118 0.81 -2.01 -10.09
CA ARG A 118 1.22 -0.79 -9.41
C ARG A 118 0.13 0.26 -9.61
N CYS A 119 -0.29 0.89 -8.52
CA CYS A 119 -1.32 1.92 -8.53
C CYS A 119 -0.86 3.13 -7.73
N ALA A 120 -0.68 4.28 -8.38
CA ALA A 120 -0.43 5.51 -7.66
C ALA A 120 -1.70 5.98 -6.95
N ALA A 121 -1.74 5.80 -5.63
CA ALA A 121 -2.92 5.94 -4.78
C ALA A 121 -2.92 7.25 -3.97
N GLY A 122 -4.08 7.60 -3.46
CA GLY A 122 -4.28 8.63 -2.46
C GLY A 122 -4.20 10.07 -2.99
N ASN A 123 -4.33 10.97 -2.09
CA ASN A 123 -4.36 12.42 -2.27
C ASN A 123 -3.01 13.08 -1.87
N GLY A 124 -2.96 14.42 -1.85
CA GLY A 124 -1.84 15.22 -1.35
C GLY A 124 -1.01 15.91 -2.44
N VAL A 125 -1.45 15.85 -3.70
CA VAL A 125 -0.77 16.47 -4.85
C VAL A 125 -1.66 17.38 -5.67
N GLY A 126 -2.88 17.68 -5.18
CA GLY A 126 -3.81 18.60 -5.89
C GLY A 126 -4.38 18.05 -7.17
N SER A 127 -4.66 16.73 -7.23
CA SER A 127 -5.15 16.06 -8.45
C SER A 127 -6.68 15.89 -8.50
N ALA A 128 -7.43 16.47 -7.54
CA ALA A 128 -8.90 16.47 -7.47
C ALA A 128 -9.52 15.05 -7.38
N ALA A 129 -10.85 14.99 -7.62
CA ALA A 129 -11.67 13.83 -7.24
C ALA A 129 -11.38 12.53 -8.00
N GLN A 130 -10.97 12.63 -9.27
CA GLN A 130 -10.78 11.47 -10.17
C GLN A 130 -9.34 10.96 -10.23
N HIS A 131 -8.42 11.56 -9.45
CA HIS A 131 -6.99 11.22 -9.45
C HIS A 131 -6.41 11.18 -8.04
N SER A 132 -7.26 11.06 -7.01
CA SER A 132 -6.83 11.13 -5.61
C SER A 132 -7.53 10.11 -4.71
N GLN A 133 -8.13 9.09 -5.27
CA GLN A 133 -8.87 8.11 -4.50
C GLN A 133 -7.94 7.10 -3.83
N SER A 134 -8.36 6.62 -2.66
CA SER A 134 -7.79 5.50 -1.92
C SER A 134 -8.81 4.37 -1.97
N LEU A 135 -8.67 3.47 -2.96
CA LEU A 135 -9.67 2.43 -3.29
C LEU A 135 -9.24 1.03 -2.81
N GLU A 136 -8.31 0.94 -1.86
CA GLU A 136 -7.80 -0.35 -1.36
C GLU A 136 -8.91 -1.29 -0.90
N SER A 137 -10.00 -0.77 -0.32
CA SER A 137 -11.14 -1.58 0.13
C SER A 137 -11.80 -2.38 -0.98
N TRP A 138 -11.78 -1.89 -2.21
CA TRP A 138 -12.32 -2.60 -3.37
C TRP A 138 -11.52 -3.87 -3.69
N PHE A 139 -10.20 -3.79 -3.56
CA PHE A 139 -9.31 -4.91 -3.85
C PHE A 139 -9.17 -5.87 -2.67
N THR A 140 -9.19 -5.36 -1.44
CA THR A 140 -9.13 -6.21 -0.24
C THR A 140 -10.36 -7.10 -0.08
N HIS A 141 -11.50 -6.67 -0.65
CA HIS A 141 -12.74 -7.45 -0.66
C HIS A 141 -12.69 -8.65 -1.63
N ILE A 142 -11.75 -8.69 -2.58
CA ILE A 142 -11.74 -9.67 -3.67
C ILE A 142 -10.89 -10.89 -3.33
N PRO A 143 -11.49 -12.08 -3.06
CA PRO A 143 -10.73 -13.32 -2.88
C PRO A 143 -9.86 -13.65 -4.10
N GLY A 144 -8.58 -13.94 -3.85
CA GLY A 144 -7.59 -14.26 -4.88
C GLY A 144 -6.61 -13.14 -5.18
N LEU A 145 -6.91 -11.89 -4.77
CA LEU A 145 -5.94 -10.79 -4.80
C LEU A 145 -5.11 -10.73 -3.51
N LYS A 146 -3.89 -10.22 -3.64
CA LYS A 146 -3.10 -9.69 -2.53
C LYS A 146 -3.05 -8.18 -2.65
N VAL A 147 -3.01 -7.48 -1.51
CA VAL A 147 -2.97 -6.02 -1.47
C VAL A 147 -1.89 -5.56 -0.51
N VAL A 148 -0.99 -4.72 -0.99
CA VAL A 148 0.23 -4.30 -0.29
C VAL A 148 0.29 -2.78 -0.21
N ALA A 149 0.60 -2.24 0.97
CA ALA A 149 0.58 -0.80 1.26
C ALA A 149 1.86 -0.36 1.98
N PRO A 150 3.02 -0.28 1.30
CA PRO A 150 4.29 0.08 1.92
C PRO A 150 4.28 1.50 2.50
N GLY A 151 4.79 1.66 3.73
CA GLY A 151 4.85 2.92 4.45
C GLY A 151 6.22 3.62 4.41
N THR A 152 7.30 2.90 4.04
CA THR A 152 8.67 3.42 3.95
C THR A 152 9.35 3.01 2.64
N PRO A 153 10.44 3.71 2.22
CA PRO A 153 11.23 3.24 1.06
C PRO A 153 11.78 1.82 1.21
N ALA A 154 12.21 1.42 2.40
CA ALA A 154 12.65 0.04 2.66
C ALA A 154 11.52 -0.97 2.48
N ASP A 155 10.31 -0.67 3.01
CA ASP A 155 9.12 -1.50 2.81
C ASP A 155 8.79 -1.60 1.32
N MET A 156 8.87 -0.49 0.58
CA MET A 156 8.62 -0.46 -0.87
C MET A 156 9.57 -1.42 -1.60
N LYS A 157 10.89 -1.37 -1.34
CA LYS A 157 11.84 -2.30 -1.96
C LYS A 157 11.47 -3.75 -1.68
N GLY A 158 11.35 -4.10 -0.41
CA GLY A 158 11.14 -5.48 0.01
C GLY A 158 9.81 -6.07 -0.44
N LEU A 159 8.74 -5.29 -0.34
CA LEU A 159 7.39 -5.73 -0.69
C LEU A 159 7.14 -5.75 -2.21
N LEU A 160 7.66 -4.79 -2.98
CA LEU A 160 7.54 -4.79 -4.44
C LEU A 160 8.26 -6.02 -5.04
N LYS A 161 9.47 -6.33 -4.56
CA LYS A 161 10.19 -7.53 -5.00
C LYS A 161 9.44 -8.80 -4.63
N SER A 162 8.89 -8.90 -3.42
CA SER A 162 8.05 -10.03 -3.02
C SER A 162 6.76 -10.13 -3.85
N SER A 163 6.19 -9.01 -4.25
CA SER A 163 5.02 -8.95 -5.13
C SER A 163 5.34 -9.48 -6.52
N ILE A 164 6.47 -9.07 -7.12
CA ILE A 164 6.93 -9.54 -8.43
C ILE A 164 7.24 -11.04 -8.39
N ARG A 165 7.79 -11.56 -7.28
CA ARG A 165 8.08 -12.99 -7.09
C ARG A 165 6.84 -13.83 -6.77
N ALA A 166 5.70 -13.22 -6.41
CA ALA A 166 4.47 -13.93 -6.09
C ALA A 166 3.85 -14.61 -7.33
N ASN A 167 3.19 -15.76 -7.13
CA ASN A 167 2.55 -16.53 -8.21
C ASN A 167 1.05 -16.23 -8.35
N ASN A 168 0.54 -15.27 -7.59
CA ASN A 168 -0.84 -14.77 -7.67
C ASN A 168 -0.81 -13.26 -7.85
N PRO A 169 -1.89 -12.65 -8.37
CA PRO A 169 -1.93 -11.22 -8.60
C PRO A 169 -1.79 -10.41 -7.31
N VAL A 170 -0.99 -9.38 -7.36
CA VAL A 170 -0.72 -8.45 -6.26
C VAL A 170 -1.01 -7.02 -6.70
N ILE A 171 -1.80 -6.31 -5.92
CA ILE A 171 -2.01 -4.86 -6.05
C ILE A 171 -1.07 -4.19 -5.06
N ILE A 172 -0.19 -3.32 -5.53
CA ILE A 172 0.68 -2.53 -4.66
C ILE A 172 0.31 -1.05 -4.73
N LEU A 173 0.09 -0.46 -3.57
CA LEU A 173 -0.32 0.93 -3.42
C LEU A 173 0.92 1.82 -3.32
N GLU A 174 1.05 2.77 -4.24
CA GLU A 174 2.14 3.72 -4.29
C GLU A 174 1.60 5.11 -3.99
N TYR A 175 1.84 5.62 -2.78
CA TYR A 175 1.27 6.91 -2.40
C TYR A 175 2.01 8.08 -3.06
N LYS A 176 1.34 8.79 -3.97
CA LYS A 176 1.89 9.89 -4.78
C LYS A 176 2.59 10.97 -3.97
N SER A 177 2.02 11.34 -2.83
CA SER A 177 2.59 12.35 -1.94
C SER A 177 3.93 11.94 -1.33
N GLU A 178 4.26 10.65 -1.34
CA GLU A 178 5.46 10.11 -0.71
C GLU A 178 6.61 9.84 -1.71
N PHE A 179 6.41 9.98 -3.03
CA PHE A 179 7.44 9.67 -4.03
C PHE A 179 8.78 10.37 -3.83
N ASN A 180 8.77 11.58 -3.27
CA ASN A 180 9.99 12.34 -2.97
C ASN A 180 10.50 12.14 -1.54
N GLN A 181 9.76 11.42 -0.68
CA GLN A 181 10.21 11.13 0.69
C GLN A 181 11.40 10.17 0.65
N LYS A 182 12.40 10.48 1.48
CA LYS A 182 13.64 9.70 1.56
C LYS A 182 13.66 8.86 2.83
N GLY A 183 14.32 7.71 2.74
CA GLY A 183 14.56 6.82 3.87
C GLY A 183 15.72 5.89 3.59
N GLU A 184 16.16 5.16 4.61
CA GLU A 184 17.19 4.16 4.50
C GLU A 184 16.67 2.92 3.79
N VAL A 185 17.35 2.50 2.72
CA VAL A 185 16.99 1.35 1.89
C VAL A 185 18.13 0.35 1.90
N PRO A 186 17.89 -0.94 2.24
CA PRO A 186 18.92 -1.97 2.15
C PRO A 186 19.52 -2.08 0.76
N VAL A 187 20.86 -2.12 0.66
CA VAL A 187 21.56 -2.23 -0.64
C VAL A 187 21.57 -3.65 -1.17
N ASP A 188 21.32 -4.65 -0.31
CA ASP A 188 21.28 -6.06 -0.69
C ASP A 188 20.26 -6.28 -1.83
N PRO A 189 20.70 -6.80 -3.00
CA PRO A 189 19.80 -7.07 -4.13
C PRO A 189 18.83 -8.23 -3.86
N ASP A 190 19.05 -9.03 -2.83
CA ASP A 190 18.14 -10.13 -2.44
C ASP A 190 17.19 -9.73 -1.30
N TYR A 191 17.27 -8.49 -0.81
CA TYR A 191 16.37 -8.00 0.23
C TYR A 191 14.90 -8.08 -0.20
N THR A 192 14.10 -8.80 0.57
CA THR A 192 12.65 -8.94 0.41
C THR A 192 11.95 -8.91 1.76
N ILE A 193 10.68 -8.55 1.77
CA ILE A 193 9.79 -8.64 2.94
C ILE A 193 8.68 -9.63 2.60
N PRO A 194 8.46 -10.68 3.39
CA PRO A 194 7.36 -11.62 3.16
C PRO A 194 6.01 -10.91 3.19
N LEU A 195 5.13 -11.26 2.24
CA LEU A 195 3.75 -10.74 2.24
C LEU A 195 2.96 -11.34 3.40
N GLY A 196 2.25 -10.49 4.14
CA GLY A 196 1.48 -10.88 5.32
C GLY A 196 2.25 -10.81 6.64
N VAL A 197 3.40 -10.13 6.66
CA VAL A 197 4.17 -9.89 7.88
C VAL A 197 4.20 -8.39 8.18
N GLY A 198 3.57 -8.00 9.30
CA GLY A 198 3.56 -6.62 9.81
C GLY A 198 4.84 -6.24 10.55
N GLU A 199 4.91 -5.01 11.00
CA GLU A 199 6.04 -4.50 11.79
C GLU A 199 5.56 -3.54 12.88
N ILE A 200 6.16 -3.64 14.07
CA ILE A 200 6.07 -2.60 15.10
C ILE A 200 7.06 -1.51 14.72
N LYS A 201 6.57 -0.40 14.18
CA LYS A 201 7.41 0.74 13.79
C LYS A 201 7.87 1.57 14.98
N ARG A 202 7.16 1.48 16.09
CA ARG A 202 7.50 2.09 17.36
C ARG A 202 6.90 1.27 18.50
N GLU A 203 7.72 0.92 19.48
CA GLU A 203 7.23 0.31 20.72
C GLU A 203 6.52 1.35 21.60
N GLY A 204 5.46 0.94 22.26
CA GLY A 204 4.68 1.77 23.20
C GLY A 204 3.88 0.93 24.19
N THR A 205 3.28 1.58 25.19
CA THR A 205 2.58 0.91 26.28
C THR A 205 1.18 1.41 26.56
N ASP A 206 0.78 2.56 26.02
CA ASP A 206 -0.46 3.22 26.43
C ASP A 206 -1.59 3.10 25.39
N VAL A 207 -1.26 3.31 24.11
CA VAL A 207 -2.23 3.24 23.00
C VAL A 207 -1.59 2.62 21.79
N THR A 208 -2.23 1.60 21.21
CA THR A 208 -1.87 1.06 19.89
C THR A 208 -2.43 1.97 18.79
N VAL A 209 -1.63 2.33 17.81
CA VAL A 209 -2.09 2.93 16.55
C VAL A 209 -1.78 1.98 15.41
N VAL A 210 -2.82 1.51 14.72
CA VAL A 210 -2.65 0.72 13.49
C VAL A 210 -2.80 1.65 12.30
N THR A 211 -1.81 1.66 11.43
CA THR A 211 -1.78 2.52 10.23
C THR A 211 -0.96 1.87 9.12
N TYR A 212 -1.13 2.31 7.88
CA TYR A 212 -0.36 1.84 6.73
C TYR A 212 -0.14 2.96 5.71
N GLY A 213 0.79 2.71 4.79
CA GLY A 213 1.08 3.61 3.69
C GLY A 213 1.50 5.01 4.15
N LYS A 214 1.04 6.05 3.49
CA LYS A 214 1.47 7.44 3.76
C LYS A 214 1.10 7.96 5.15
N MET A 215 0.06 7.38 5.78
CA MET A 215 -0.35 7.85 7.12
C MET A 215 0.66 7.47 8.19
N LEU A 216 1.53 6.47 7.94
CA LEU A 216 2.58 6.08 8.86
C LEU A 216 3.44 7.28 9.30
N ARG A 217 3.86 8.13 8.37
CA ARG A 217 4.69 9.31 8.67
C ARG A 217 4.00 10.30 9.62
N ARG A 218 2.69 10.56 9.38
CA ARG A 218 1.91 11.44 10.26
C ARG A 218 1.68 10.85 11.64
N VAL A 219 1.47 9.54 11.71
CA VAL A 219 1.31 8.80 12.98
C VAL A 219 2.62 8.81 13.78
N VAL A 220 3.78 8.61 13.13
CA VAL A 220 5.09 8.70 13.78
C VAL A 220 5.28 10.08 14.39
N GLN A 221 5.04 11.15 13.62
CA GLN A 221 5.12 12.51 14.12
C GLN A 221 4.17 12.76 15.30
N ALA A 222 2.91 12.32 15.20
CA ALA A 222 1.96 12.45 16.30
C ALA A 222 2.41 11.72 17.56
N ALA A 223 3.00 10.53 17.42
CA ALA A 223 3.50 9.74 18.53
C ALA A 223 4.74 10.37 19.19
N GLU A 224 5.61 11.01 18.41
CA GLU A 224 6.77 11.77 18.93
C GLU A 224 6.32 12.97 19.75
N GLU A 225 5.38 13.77 19.25
CA GLU A 225 4.81 14.92 19.96
C GLU A 225 4.05 14.50 21.22
N LEU A 226 3.30 13.39 21.20
CA LEU A 226 2.59 12.86 22.37
C LEU A 226 3.50 12.26 23.43
N ALA A 227 4.69 11.81 23.07
CA ALA A 227 5.67 11.36 24.04
C ALA A 227 6.15 12.50 24.96
N GLU A 228 6.17 13.74 24.46
CA GLU A 228 6.46 14.93 25.27
C GLU A 228 5.34 15.20 26.29
N GLU A 229 4.11 14.72 26.02
CA GLU A 229 2.97 14.77 26.93
C GLU A 229 2.90 13.55 27.88
N GLY A 230 3.85 12.61 27.78
CA GLY A 230 3.91 11.40 28.60
C GLY A 230 3.02 10.25 28.09
N ILE A 231 2.54 10.32 26.85
CA ILE A 231 1.72 9.24 26.23
C ILE A 231 2.60 8.37 25.35
N SER A 232 2.70 7.08 25.70
CA SER A 232 3.53 6.09 25.00
C SER A 232 2.72 5.35 23.94
N VAL A 233 2.90 5.72 22.68
CA VAL A 233 2.17 5.17 21.52
C VAL A 233 2.95 4.03 20.88
N GLU A 234 2.31 2.85 20.75
CA GLU A 234 2.77 1.75 19.92
C GLU A 234 2.23 1.89 18.49
N ILE A 235 3.11 1.79 17.49
CA ILE A 235 2.71 1.92 16.09
C ILE A 235 2.87 0.58 15.39
N VAL A 236 1.75 0.04 14.91
CA VAL A 236 1.67 -1.19 14.11
C VAL A 236 1.44 -0.82 12.65
N ASP A 237 2.36 -1.21 11.78
CA ASP A 237 2.19 -1.15 10.33
C ASP A 237 2.01 -2.58 9.79
N PRO A 238 0.82 -2.97 9.33
CA PRO A 238 0.61 -4.27 8.74
C PRO A 238 1.31 -4.47 7.39
N ARG A 239 1.72 -3.39 6.71
CA ARG A 239 2.41 -3.38 5.40
C ARG A 239 1.68 -4.11 4.27
N THR A 240 0.96 -5.18 4.61
CA THR A 240 0.12 -5.97 3.71
C THR A 240 -1.30 -5.98 4.24
N LEU A 241 -2.26 -5.61 3.40
CA LEU A 241 -3.68 -5.61 3.77
C LEU A 241 -4.31 -6.99 3.50
N VAL A 242 -3.85 -7.67 2.45
CA VAL A 242 -4.24 -9.06 2.14
C VAL A 242 -2.99 -9.83 1.67
N PRO A 243 -2.57 -10.87 2.39
CA PRO A 243 -3.06 -11.30 3.70
C PRO A 243 -2.67 -10.31 4.82
N LEU A 244 -3.54 -10.12 5.79
CA LEU A 244 -3.27 -9.27 6.94
C LEU A 244 -2.56 -10.06 8.04
N ASP A 245 -1.54 -9.46 8.64
CA ASP A 245 -0.93 -9.95 9.89
C ASP A 245 -1.84 -9.59 11.08
N LYS A 246 -2.80 -10.46 11.36
CA LYS A 246 -3.77 -10.25 12.43
C LYS A 246 -3.12 -10.33 13.81
N ASP A 247 -2.14 -11.24 13.96
CA ASP A 247 -1.54 -11.54 15.23
C ASP A 247 -0.75 -10.35 15.79
N ILE A 248 -0.02 -9.63 14.97
CA ILE A 248 0.71 -8.43 15.39
C ILE A 248 -0.25 -7.34 15.93
N ILE A 249 -1.41 -7.17 15.27
CA ILE A 249 -2.43 -6.21 15.69
C ILE A 249 -3.07 -6.65 17.01
N ILE A 250 -3.53 -7.91 17.08
CA ILE A 250 -4.19 -8.48 18.27
C ILE A 250 -3.26 -8.40 19.48
N ASN A 251 -2.00 -8.80 19.32
CA ASN A 251 -1.02 -8.78 20.41
C ASN A 251 -0.71 -7.35 20.89
N SER A 252 -0.61 -6.40 19.99
CA SER A 252 -0.40 -4.99 20.34
C SER A 252 -1.62 -4.43 21.11
N VAL A 253 -2.85 -4.70 20.65
CA VAL A 253 -4.06 -4.26 21.35
C VAL A 253 -4.17 -4.91 22.74
N LYS A 254 -3.83 -6.18 22.88
CA LYS A 254 -3.80 -6.85 24.20
C LYS A 254 -2.78 -6.23 25.14
N LYS A 255 -1.66 -5.74 24.63
CA LYS A 255 -0.61 -5.08 25.40
C LYS A 255 -1.07 -3.72 25.94
N THR A 256 -1.73 -2.91 25.12
CA THR A 256 -2.06 -1.50 25.45
C THR A 256 -3.49 -1.30 25.97
N GLY A 257 -4.40 -2.20 25.65
CA GLY A 257 -5.84 -2.10 25.98
C GLY A 257 -6.60 -0.99 25.23
N LYS A 258 -5.95 -0.25 24.35
CA LYS A 258 -6.52 0.91 23.66
C LYS A 258 -6.03 0.97 22.23
N VAL A 259 -6.91 1.31 21.28
CA VAL A 259 -6.55 1.32 19.87
C VAL A 259 -7.17 2.47 19.08
N VAL A 260 -6.35 3.09 18.24
CA VAL A 260 -6.76 4.04 17.19
C VAL A 260 -6.34 3.48 15.84
N LEU A 261 -7.26 3.48 14.89
CA LEU A 261 -7.02 3.03 13.52
C LEU A 261 -6.97 4.25 12.61
N VAL A 262 -5.88 4.38 11.83
CA VAL A 262 -5.64 5.60 11.03
C VAL A 262 -5.39 5.23 9.57
N ASN A 263 -6.15 5.84 8.63
CA ASN A 263 -5.84 5.82 7.20
C ASN A 263 -6.37 7.09 6.51
N ASP A 264 -6.05 7.28 5.23
CA ASP A 264 -6.49 8.43 4.43
C ASP A 264 -7.71 8.16 3.53
N ALA A 265 -8.15 6.91 3.42
CA ALA A 265 -9.38 6.55 2.73
C ALA A 265 -10.62 7.05 3.49
N HIS A 266 -11.75 7.07 2.81
CA HIS A 266 -13.03 7.42 3.43
C HIS A 266 -13.34 6.53 4.63
N LYS A 267 -14.00 7.11 5.64
CA LYS A 267 -14.33 6.39 6.87
C LYS A 267 -15.37 5.31 6.65
N THR A 268 -16.35 5.58 5.80
CA THR A 268 -17.41 4.63 5.46
C THR A 268 -16.87 3.53 4.57
N SER A 269 -17.01 2.28 5.01
CA SER A 269 -16.51 1.09 4.31
C SER A 269 -15.00 1.09 4.03
N GLY A 270 -14.23 1.96 4.69
CA GLY A 270 -12.78 1.93 4.64
C GLY A 270 -12.21 0.69 5.31
N TYR A 271 -11.03 0.22 4.87
CA TYR A 271 -10.42 -1.04 5.33
C TYR A 271 -10.13 -1.09 6.83
N ILE A 272 -9.90 0.06 7.47
CA ILE A 272 -9.79 0.12 8.94
C ILE A 272 -11.08 -0.27 9.67
N GLY A 273 -12.22 -0.31 8.98
CA GLY A 273 -13.46 -0.90 9.51
C GLY A 273 -13.36 -2.41 9.65
N GLU A 274 -12.74 -3.10 8.69
CA GLU A 274 -12.44 -4.53 8.76
C GLU A 274 -11.44 -4.83 9.89
N ILE A 275 -10.37 -4.03 10.03
CA ILE A 275 -9.43 -4.17 11.15
C ILE A 275 -10.16 -4.02 12.50
N SER A 276 -11.09 -3.07 12.61
CA SER A 276 -11.92 -2.90 13.81
C SER A 276 -12.79 -4.13 14.11
N ALA A 277 -13.38 -4.75 13.08
CA ALA A 277 -14.14 -5.99 13.22
C ALA A 277 -13.25 -7.14 13.70
N ILE A 278 -12.09 -7.33 13.06
CA ILE A 278 -11.11 -8.36 13.44
C ILE A 278 -10.70 -8.23 14.92
N ILE A 279 -10.43 -7.02 15.40
CA ILE A 279 -10.11 -6.78 16.82
C ILE A 279 -11.30 -7.16 17.70
N SER A 280 -12.51 -6.74 17.34
CA SER A 280 -13.74 -6.97 18.10
C SER A 280 -14.18 -8.45 18.13
N GLU A 281 -13.81 -9.22 17.10
CA GLU A 281 -14.12 -10.66 16.98
C GLU A 281 -13.01 -11.56 17.55
N SER A 282 -11.92 -10.97 18.04
CA SER A 282 -10.77 -11.68 18.59
C SER A 282 -10.73 -11.59 20.11
N GLU A 283 -9.81 -12.33 20.73
CA GLU A 283 -9.51 -12.24 22.16
C GLU A 283 -9.06 -10.83 22.61
N ALA A 284 -8.62 -9.96 21.69
CA ALA A 284 -8.24 -8.60 22.03
C ALA A 284 -9.44 -7.76 22.53
N PHE A 285 -10.67 -8.17 22.20
CA PHE A 285 -11.89 -7.52 22.69
C PHE A 285 -11.95 -7.46 24.23
N ASP A 286 -11.57 -8.54 24.91
CA ASP A 286 -11.60 -8.64 26.37
C ASP A 286 -10.56 -7.73 27.07
N TYR A 287 -9.62 -7.20 26.30
CA TYR A 287 -8.57 -6.29 26.81
C TYR A 287 -8.87 -4.82 26.52
N LEU A 288 -9.93 -4.52 25.75
CA LEU A 288 -10.25 -3.12 25.39
C LEU A 288 -10.75 -2.33 26.60
N ASP A 289 -10.02 -1.30 26.92
CA ASP A 289 -10.33 -0.31 27.99
C ASP A 289 -11.09 0.92 27.47
N ALA A 290 -11.15 1.10 26.15
CA ALA A 290 -11.81 2.23 25.49
C ALA A 290 -12.43 1.78 24.15
N PRO A 291 -13.42 2.50 23.62
CA PRO A 291 -13.95 2.23 22.27
C PRO A 291 -12.85 2.31 21.19
N ILE A 292 -12.91 1.41 20.19
CA ILE A 292 -12.04 1.48 19.02
C ILE A 292 -12.36 2.78 18.27
N ARG A 293 -11.34 3.60 18.06
CA ARG A 293 -11.49 4.89 17.38
C ARG A 293 -10.87 4.86 15.99
N ARG A 294 -11.65 5.30 14.99
CA ARG A 294 -11.19 5.40 13.60
C ARG A 294 -10.95 6.87 13.23
N CYS A 295 -9.74 7.21 12.83
CA CYS A 295 -9.34 8.50 12.29
C CYS A 295 -9.08 8.30 10.78
N ALA A 296 -10.01 8.74 9.94
CA ALA A 296 -10.04 8.46 8.51
C ALA A 296 -10.42 9.71 7.71
N GLY A 297 -10.29 9.62 6.38
CA GLY A 297 -10.74 10.68 5.48
C GLY A 297 -12.26 10.91 5.55
N GLU A 298 -12.67 12.12 5.24
CA GLU A 298 -14.08 12.50 5.18
C GLU A 298 -14.79 11.84 3.99
N ASP A 299 -16.09 11.56 4.12
CA ASP A 299 -16.90 10.90 3.08
C ASP A 299 -17.35 11.89 1.98
N VAL A 300 -16.38 12.56 1.36
CA VAL A 300 -16.58 13.52 0.25
C VAL A 300 -15.54 13.30 -0.84
N PRO A 301 -15.87 13.56 -2.12
CA PRO A 301 -14.88 13.54 -3.20
C PRO A 301 -13.75 14.54 -2.94
N MET A 302 -12.51 14.14 -3.27
CA MET A 302 -11.33 14.96 -3.00
C MET A 302 -11.39 16.29 -3.76
N PRO A 303 -11.30 17.45 -3.07
CA PRO A 303 -11.29 18.75 -3.72
C PRO A 303 -9.92 19.05 -4.36
N TYR A 304 -9.91 19.96 -5.34
CA TYR A 304 -8.68 20.40 -6.02
C TYR A 304 -7.83 21.34 -5.16
N ALA A 305 -8.47 22.26 -4.45
CA ALA A 305 -7.75 23.28 -3.66
C ALA A 305 -7.02 22.64 -2.48
N GLN A 306 -5.71 22.90 -2.37
CA GLN A 306 -4.82 22.29 -1.40
C GLN A 306 -5.28 22.41 0.06
N ASN A 307 -5.84 23.59 0.43
CA ASN A 307 -6.37 23.81 1.78
C ASN A 307 -7.60 22.94 2.08
N LEU A 308 -8.45 22.71 1.09
CA LEU A 308 -9.60 21.82 1.21
C LEU A 308 -9.16 20.36 1.18
N GLU A 309 -8.24 19.98 0.28
CA GLU A 309 -7.65 18.64 0.24
C GLU A 309 -7.06 18.26 1.61
N ASN A 310 -6.28 19.17 2.21
CA ASN A 310 -5.69 18.94 3.54
C ASN A 310 -6.74 18.81 4.66
N ALA A 311 -7.89 19.43 4.53
CA ALA A 311 -8.98 19.33 5.50
C ALA A 311 -9.76 18.01 5.41
N MET A 312 -9.64 17.27 4.29
CA MET A 312 -10.39 16.02 4.05
C MET A 312 -9.72 14.78 4.64
N ILE A 313 -8.46 14.88 5.04
CA ILE A 313 -7.66 13.73 5.50
C ILE A 313 -7.14 13.94 6.92
N PRO A 314 -6.86 12.87 7.69
CA PRO A 314 -6.31 13.01 9.02
C PRO A 314 -5.03 13.84 9.03
N THR A 315 -5.02 14.87 9.88
CA THR A 315 -3.84 15.70 10.19
C THR A 315 -3.11 15.13 11.41
N VAL A 316 -1.89 15.56 11.64
CA VAL A 316 -1.14 15.21 12.88
C VAL A 316 -1.97 15.56 14.11
N GLU A 317 -2.61 16.75 14.12
CA GLU A 317 -3.41 17.19 15.25
C GLU A 317 -4.68 16.36 15.46
N SER A 318 -5.42 16.01 14.38
CA SER A 318 -6.59 15.13 14.51
C SER A 318 -6.22 13.71 14.96
N ILE A 319 -5.04 13.22 14.59
CA ILE A 319 -4.50 11.94 15.06
C ILE A 319 -4.17 12.03 16.56
N LYS A 320 -3.47 13.08 16.99
CA LYS A 320 -3.21 13.32 18.43
C LYS A 320 -4.48 13.40 19.24
N ASP A 321 -5.48 14.13 18.75
CA ASP A 321 -6.78 14.22 19.40
C ASP A 321 -7.48 12.86 19.55
N ALA A 322 -7.46 12.05 18.50
CA ALA A 322 -8.00 10.69 18.55
C ALA A 322 -7.29 9.84 19.59
N ILE A 323 -5.94 9.95 19.67
CA ILE A 323 -5.11 9.21 20.63
C ILE A 323 -5.38 9.71 22.06
N ARG A 324 -5.40 11.02 22.32
CA ARG A 324 -5.70 11.60 23.65
C ARG A 324 -7.09 11.16 24.17
N LYS A 325 -8.13 11.26 23.31
CA LYS A 325 -9.49 10.81 23.66
C LYS A 325 -9.53 9.33 24.01
N THR A 326 -8.80 8.48 23.25
CA THR A 326 -8.70 7.05 23.52
C THR A 326 -7.91 6.78 24.80
N TYR A 327 -6.81 7.50 25.02
CA TYR A 327 -5.99 7.42 26.25
C TYR A 327 -6.80 7.77 27.50
N ASN A 328 -7.60 8.84 27.45
CA ASN A 328 -8.44 9.32 28.55
C ASN A 328 -9.76 8.54 28.69
N LYS A 329 -10.05 7.56 27.81
CA LYS A 329 -11.31 6.78 27.80
C LYS A 329 -12.57 7.63 27.56
N GLU A 330 -12.46 8.69 26.74
CA GLU A 330 -13.56 9.62 26.39
C GLU A 330 -14.45 9.08 25.26
#